data_06295fc7019eb27d328b78aefcf3c6c5
#
_entry.id   06295fc7019eb27d328b78aefcf3c6c5
#
_cell.length_a   1.000
_cell.length_b   1.000
_cell.length_c   1.000
_cell.angle_alpha   90.00
_cell.angle_beta   90.00
_cell.angle_gamma   90.00
#
_symmetry.space_group_name_H-M   'P 1'
#
loop_
_entity.id
_entity.type
_entity.pdbx_description
1 polymer ?
#
loop_
_entity_poly.entity_id
_entity_poly.type
_entity_poly.pdbx_seq_one_letter_code
_entity_poly.pdbx_strand_id
1 'polypeptide(L)'
;MEYIKEEAVKIRKKYYGTKVFTRGLIEFTNYCKNNCYYCGIRRDNRNIERYRLTEKEILDCCANGEKLGFRTFVLQGGEDPWYTEERIADIVRKIKKAHPDCAITLSVGEKSKETYQTWKEAGADRYLLRHETANEEHYHMLHPDSMHLSNRKKCLYELKELGYQVGAGFMVGSPGQTWEHLACLLYTSDA
;
A
#
# COMPACT_ATOMS: atom_id res chain seq x y z
N MET A 1 10.72 -17.29 -21.90
CA MET A 1 9.80 -17.12 -20.73
C MET A 1 9.96 -18.24 -19.70
N GLU A 2 10.04 -19.50 -20.10
CA GLU A 2 10.19 -20.65 -19.18
C GLU A 2 11.43 -20.53 -18.28
N TYR A 3 12.58 -20.18 -18.85
CA TYR A 3 13.83 -19.96 -18.10
C TYR A 3 13.68 -18.95 -16.95
N ILE A 4 13.06 -17.77 -17.21
CA ILE A 4 12.85 -16.74 -16.18
C ILE A 4 11.97 -17.25 -15.05
N LYS A 5 10.93 -18.02 -15.39
CA LYS A 5 10.02 -18.65 -14.41
C LYS A 5 10.77 -19.65 -13.54
N GLU A 6 11.59 -20.50 -14.13
CA GLU A 6 12.39 -21.48 -13.39
C GLU A 6 13.38 -20.81 -12.43
N GLU A 7 14.09 -19.75 -12.87
CA GLU A 7 15.00 -18.99 -12.02
C GLU A 7 14.26 -18.28 -10.87
N ALA A 8 13.11 -17.68 -11.15
CA ALA A 8 12.27 -17.06 -10.11
C ALA A 8 11.82 -18.10 -9.06
N VAL A 9 11.45 -19.30 -9.50
CA VAL A 9 11.08 -20.41 -8.59
C VAL A 9 12.27 -20.86 -7.74
N LYS A 10 13.47 -20.97 -8.31
CA LYS A 10 14.69 -21.33 -7.59
C LYS A 10 15.02 -20.30 -6.49
N ILE A 11 15.01 -19.01 -6.86
CA ILE A 11 15.27 -17.90 -5.93
C ILE A 11 14.24 -17.91 -4.81
N ARG A 12 12.95 -17.99 -5.15
CA ARG A 12 11.89 -18.04 -4.15
C ARG A 12 12.06 -19.20 -3.17
N LYS A 13 12.32 -20.40 -3.69
CA LYS A 13 12.56 -21.61 -2.86
C LYS A 13 13.75 -21.45 -1.93
N LYS A 14 14.83 -20.80 -2.40
CA LYS A 14 16.04 -20.54 -1.62
C LYS A 14 15.74 -19.67 -0.39
N TYR A 15 14.93 -18.62 -0.53
CA TYR A 15 14.69 -17.63 0.52
C TYR A 15 13.43 -17.91 1.36
N TYR A 16 12.40 -18.49 0.76
CA TYR A 16 11.08 -18.64 1.40
C TYR A 16 10.55 -20.07 1.43
N GLY A 17 11.29 -21.03 0.84
CA GLY A 17 10.83 -22.41 0.70
C GLY A 17 9.55 -22.49 -0.14
N THR A 18 8.62 -23.36 0.27
CA THR A 18 7.33 -23.56 -0.39
C THR A 18 6.18 -22.84 0.33
N LYS A 19 6.46 -22.08 1.39
CA LYS A 19 5.44 -21.41 2.21
C LYS A 19 4.71 -20.33 1.41
N VAL A 20 3.41 -20.20 1.62
CA VAL A 20 2.57 -19.09 1.16
C VAL A 20 2.21 -18.24 2.37
N PHE A 21 2.53 -16.95 2.29
CA PHE A 21 2.24 -16.01 3.37
C PHE A 21 0.91 -15.32 3.08
N THR A 22 -0.05 -15.48 3.98
CA THR A 22 -1.35 -14.79 3.93
C THR A 22 -1.34 -13.55 4.81
N ARG A 23 -2.13 -12.53 4.43
CA ARG A 23 -2.28 -11.28 5.17
C ARG A 23 -3.75 -10.97 5.37
N GLY A 24 -4.12 -10.48 6.55
CA GLY A 24 -5.46 -9.95 6.81
C GLY A 24 -5.57 -8.54 6.22
N LEU A 25 -6.36 -8.39 5.16
CA LEU A 25 -6.65 -7.09 4.57
C LEU A 25 -7.87 -6.47 5.25
N ILE A 26 -7.73 -5.24 5.72
CA ILE A 26 -8.80 -4.44 6.33
C ILE A 26 -8.93 -3.16 5.50
N GLU A 27 -9.95 -3.12 4.66
CA GLU A 27 -10.30 -1.92 3.88
C GLU A 27 -11.19 -1.04 4.75
N PHE A 28 -10.58 -0.14 5.52
CA PHE A 28 -11.27 0.59 6.59
C PHE A 28 -11.99 1.86 6.12
N THR A 29 -11.71 2.32 4.90
CA THR A 29 -12.43 3.42 4.27
C THR A 29 -12.35 3.35 2.74
N ASN A 30 -13.42 3.71 2.06
CA ASN A 30 -13.43 3.90 0.62
C ASN A 30 -13.62 5.38 0.21
N TYR A 31 -13.47 6.32 1.14
CA TYR A 31 -13.33 7.74 0.81
C TYR A 31 -11.91 8.03 0.32
N CYS A 32 -11.78 8.87 -0.71
CA CYS A 32 -10.49 9.32 -1.23
C CYS A 32 -10.59 10.77 -1.71
N LYS A 33 -9.57 11.58 -1.39
CA LYS A 33 -9.47 12.95 -1.91
C LYS A 33 -9.03 13.01 -3.37
N ASN A 34 -8.37 11.95 -3.85
CA ASN A 34 -7.78 11.86 -5.19
C ASN A 34 -8.79 11.36 -6.22
N ASN A 35 -8.52 11.65 -7.48
CA ASN A 35 -9.38 11.28 -8.60
C ASN A 35 -8.63 10.47 -9.67
N CYS A 36 -7.81 9.49 -9.26
CA CYS A 36 -7.10 8.59 -10.18
C CYS A 36 -8.08 7.91 -11.13
N TYR A 37 -7.85 8.00 -12.43
CA TYR A 37 -8.86 7.63 -13.46
C TYR A 37 -9.20 6.16 -13.48
N TYR A 38 -8.30 5.30 -13.06
CA TYR A 38 -8.50 3.84 -12.97
C TYR A 38 -9.20 3.38 -11.67
N CYS A 39 -9.30 4.25 -10.66
CA CYS A 39 -9.66 3.82 -9.31
C CYS A 39 -11.18 3.84 -9.07
N GLY A 40 -11.73 2.70 -8.63
CA GLY A 40 -13.15 2.57 -8.30
C GLY A 40 -13.58 3.45 -7.13
N ILE A 41 -12.69 3.75 -6.18
CA ILE A 41 -12.97 4.62 -5.03
C ILE A 41 -12.54 6.07 -5.24
N ARG A 42 -12.24 6.49 -6.49
CA ARG A 42 -11.86 7.88 -6.78
C ARG A 42 -12.95 8.86 -6.31
N ARG A 43 -12.54 10.08 -5.96
CA ARG A 43 -13.40 11.13 -5.40
C ARG A 43 -14.69 11.33 -6.17
N ASP A 44 -14.61 11.40 -7.50
CA ASP A 44 -15.75 11.76 -8.36
C ASP A 44 -16.63 10.58 -8.75
N ASN A 45 -16.32 9.35 -8.31
CA ASN A 45 -17.23 8.22 -8.50
C ASN A 45 -18.40 8.31 -7.51
N ARG A 46 -19.57 8.68 -8.03
CA ARG A 46 -20.83 8.81 -7.27
C ARG A 46 -21.68 7.54 -7.25
N ASN A 47 -21.26 6.51 -7.99
CA ASN A 47 -22.00 5.27 -8.13
C ASN A 47 -21.59 4.19 -7.12
N ILE A 48 -21.01 4.60 -6.00
CA ILE A 48 -20.60 3.69 -4.93
C ILE A 48 -21.11 4.19 -3.58
N GLU A 49 -21.50 3.27 -2.74
CA GLU A 49 -21.75 3.55 -1.33
C GLU A 49 -20.44 3.82 -0.61
N ARG A 50 -20.38 4.91 0.15
CA ARG A 50 -19.19 5.32 0.91
C ARG A 50 -19.32 4.88 2.37
N TYR A 51 -18.22 4.33 2.91
CA TYR A 51 -18.16 3.92 4.31
C TYR A 51 -16.83 4.27 4.96
N ARG A 52 -16.85 4.30 6.28
CA ARG A 52 -15.68 4.31 7.16
C ARG A 52 -15.93 3.35 8.29
N LEU A 53 -15.00 2.47 8.55
CA LEU A 53 -15.06 1.63 9.75
C LEU A 53 -14.74 2.49 10.98
N THR A 54 -15.37 2.18 12.07
CA THR A 54 -15.00 2.74 13.38
C THR A 54 -13.68 2.09 13.86
N GLU A 55 -13.00 2.76 14.78
CA GLU A 55 -11.81 2.17 15.42
C GLU A 55 -12.11 0.78 16.01
N LYS A 56 -13.26 0.64 16.68
CA LYS A 56 -13.67 -0.64 17.26
C LYS A 56 -13.77 -1.74 16.20
N GLU A 57 -14.40 -1.45 15.06
CA GLU A 57 -14.52 -2.44 13.96
C GLU A 57 -13.16 -2.84 13.41
N ILE A 58 -12.22 -1.90 13.27
CA ILE A 58 -10.85 -2.20 12.82
C ILE A 58 -10.14 -3.13 13.84
N LEU A 59 -10.24 -2.83 15.13
CA LEU A 59 -9.64 -3.66 16.19
C LEU A 59 -10.30 -5.04 16.27
N ASP A 60 -11.61 -5.14 16.12
CA ASP A 60 -12.34 -6.42 16.08
C ASP A 60 -11.91 -7.27 14.87
N CYS A 61 -11.67 -6.64 13.69
CA CYS A 61 -11.12 -7.32 12.51
C CYS A 61 -9.72 -7.90 12.81
N CYS A 62 -8.84 -7.14 13.46
CA CYS A 62 -7.51 -7.63 13.86
C CYS A 62 -7.61 -8.81 14.83
N ALA A 63 -8.45 -8.71 15.86
CA ALA A 63 -8.63 -9.76 16.86
C ALA A 63 -9.18 -11.06 16.23
N ASN A 64 -10.13 -10.94 15.31
CA ASN A 64 -10.66 -12.09 14.59
C ASN A 64 -9.62 -12.68 13.62
N GLY A 65 -8.88 -11.82 12.92
CA GLY A 65 -7.81 -12.23 12.01
C GLY A 65 -6.70 -13.00 12.74
N GLU A 66 -6.28 -12.56 13.91
CA GLU A 66 -5.27 -13.26 14.71
C GLU A 66 -5.73 -14.67 15.13
N LYS A 67 -6.99 -14.82 15.55
CA LYS A 67 -7.60 -16.13 15.86
C LYS A 67 -7.60 -17.07 14.65
N LEU A 68 -7.75 -16.52 13.45
CA LEU A 68 -7.67 -17.26 12.18
C LEU A 68 -6.23 -17.55 11.73
N GLY A 69 -5.23 -17.11 12.48
CA GLY A 69 -3.82 -17.38 12.22
C GLY A 69 -3.10 -16.32 11.39
N PHE A 70 -3.73 -15.19 11.03
CA PHE A 70 -3.03 -14.10 10.39
C PHE A 70 -2.01 -13.47 11.34
N ARG A 71 -0.85 -13.10 10.79
CA ARG A 71 0.25 -12.44 11.53
C ARG A 71 0.69 -11.15 10.86
N THR A 72 -0.04 -10.70 9.86
CA THR A 72 0.13 -9.40 9.21
C THR A 72 -1.24 -8.82 8.91
N PHE A 73 -1.48 -7.60 9.33
CA PHE A 73 -2.66 -6.84 8.99
C PHE A 73 -2.29 -5.71 8.03
N VAL A 74 -3.06 -5.58 6.96
CA VAL A 74 -2.92 -4.50 5.99
C VAL A 74 -4.09 -3.56 6.17
N LEU A 75 -3.84 -2.38 6.71
CA LEU A 75 -4.82 -1.31 6.80
C LEU A 75 -4.79 -0.53 5.49
N GLN A 76 -5.80 -0.73 4.67
CA GLN A 76 -5.91 -0.13 3.34
C GLN A 76 -7.12 0.79 3.25
N GLY A 77 -6.95 1.89 2.56
CA GLY A 77 -8.03 2.81 2.27
C GLY A 77 -7.64 3.83 1.21
N GLY A 78 -8.60 4.67 0.82
CA GLY A 78 -8.27 5.87 0.07
C GLY A 78 -7.53 6.89 0.93
N GLU A 79 -7.05 7.96 0.31
CA GLU A 79 -6.52 9.12 1.03
C GLU A 79 -7.67 9.92 1.63
N ASP A 80 -8.18 9.43 2.75
CA ASP A 80 -9.33 10.00 3.45
C ASP A 80 -8.87 10.99 4.53
N PRO A 81 -9.18 12.31 4.39
CA PRO A 81 -8.77 13.32 5.38
C PRO A 81 -9.40 13.14 6.78
N TRP A 82 -10.48 12.36 6.88
CA TRP A 82 -11.10 12.07 8.18
C TRP A 82 -10.18 11.22 9.08
N TYR A 83 -9.38 10.33 8.48
CA TYR A 83 -8.35 9.59 9.19
C TYR A 83 -7.08 10.45 9.27
N THR A 84 -7.05 11.32 10.29
CA THR A 84 -5.89 12.16 10.57
C THR A 84 -4.66 11.33 10.95
N GLU A 85 -3.51 11.98 10.98
CA GLU A 85 -2.26 11.35 11.42
C GLU A 85 -2.40 10.69 12.79
N GLU A 86 -2.96 11.43 13.76
CA GLU A 86 -3.13 10.95 15.14
C GLU A 86 -4.08 9.77 15.23
N ARG A 87 -5.21 9.80 14.48
CA ARG A 87 -6.15 8.67 14.47
C ARG A 87 -5.53 7.39 13.98
N ILE A 88 -4.76 7.45 12.88
CA ILE A 88 -4.07 6.27 12.37
C ILE A 88 -2.99 5.83 13.36
N ALA A 89 -2.21 6.74 13.93
CA ALA A 89 -1.21 6.43 14.93
C ALA A 89 -1.81 5.73 16.16
N ASP A 90 -2.95 6.20 16.65
CA ASP A 90 -3.64 5.60 17.78
C ASP A 90 -4.17 4.20 17.49
N ILE A 91 -4.75 3.99 16.30
CA ILE A 91 -5.20 2.67 15.85
C ILE A 91 -4.00 1.72 15.80
N VAL A 92 -2.87 2.15 15.20
CA VAL A 92 -1.65 1.35 15.11
C VAL A 92 -1.12 0.97 16.50
N ARG A 93 -1.01 1.94 17.44
CA ARG A 93 -0.57 1.68 18.82
C ARG A 93 -1.47 0.66 19.52
N LYS A 94 -2.79 0.79 19.37
CA LYS A 94 -3.77 -0.13 19.97
C LYS A 94 -3.65 -1.54 19.40
N ILE A 95 -3.48 -1.67 18.08
CA ILE A 95 -3.25 -2.97 17.44
C ILE A 95 -1.94 -3.58 17.95
N LYS A 96 -0.84 -2.82 17.96
CA LYS A 96 0.47 -3.33 18.45
C LYS A 96 0.43 -3.72 19.92
N LYS A 97 -0.32 -2.99 20.75
CA LYS A 97 -0.49 -3.34 22.16
C LYS A 97 -1.27 -4.65 22.34
N ALA A 98 -2.31 -4.87 21.54
CA ALA A 98 -3.16 -6.07 21.63
C ALA A 98 -2.53 -7.28 20.92
N HIS A 99 -1.78 -7.06 19.85
CA HIS A 99 -1.21 -8.07 18.97
C HIS A 99 0.27 -7.78 18.66
N PRO A 100 1.18 -7.86 19.67
CA PRO A 100 2.58 -7.42 19.54
C PRO A 100 3.36 -8.20 18.46
N ASP A 101 3.01 -9.46 18.23
CA ASP A 101 3.67 -10.34 17.25
C ASP A 101 3.15 -10.17 15.82
N CYS A 102 2.11 -9.35 15.62
CA CYS A 102 1.57 -9.09 14.31
C CYS A 102 2.24 -7.87 13.66
N ALA A 103 2.58 -8.02 12.39
CA ALA A 103 3.08 -6.90 11.59
C ALA A 103 1.93 -6.06 11.04
N ILE A 104 2.10 -4.74 11.05
CA ILE A 104 1.13 -3.78 10.50
C ILE A 104 1.70 -3.17 9.22
N THR A 105 0.93 -3.29 8.15
CA THR A 105 1.18 -2.61 6.87
C THR A 105 0.15 -1.50 6.69
N LEU A 106 0.60 -0.29 6.40
CA LEU A 106 -0.27 0.80 5.99
C LEU A 106 -0.29 0.94 4.46
N SER A 107 -1.46 1.21 3.90
CA SER A 107 -1.65 1.48 2.47
C SER A 107 -2.71 2.58 2.30
N VAL A 108 -2.34 3.82 2.59
CA VAL A 108 -3.23 4.98 2.68
C VAL A 108 -2.73 6.19 1.88
N GLY A 109 -1.98 5.92 0.80
CA GLY A 109 -1.54 6.91 -0.16
C GLY A 109 -0.34 7.75 0.28
N GLU A 110 -0.23 8.95 -0.28
CA GLU A 110 0.89 9.86 -0.05
C GLU A 110 0.70 10.72 1.19
N LYS A 111 1.76 10.83 2.00
CA LYS A 111 1.82 11.67 3.20
C LYS A 111 3.16 12.39 3.28
N SER A 112 3.29 13.30 4.25
CA SER A 112 4.58 13.91 4.55
C SER A 112 5.50 12.93 5.27
N LYS A 113 6.80 13.20 5.25
CA LYS A 113 7.81 12.39 5.93
C LYS A 113 7.58 12.35 7.44
N GLU A 114 7.13 13.45 8.02
CA GLU A 114 6.79 13.57 9.44
C GLU A 114 5.61 12.64 9.80
N THR A 115 4.57 12.61 8.97
CA THR A 115 3.43 11.69 9.15
C THR A 115 3.87 10.23 9.07
N TYR A 116 4.73 9.89 8.10
CA TYR A 116 5.30 8.54 8.02
C TYR A 116 6.12 8.20 9.27
N GLN A 117 6.92 9.14 9.78
CA GLN A 117 7.69 8.95 11.01
C GLN A 117 6.77 8.71 12.21
N THR A 118 5.74 9.53 12.41
CA THR A 118 4.75 9.36 13.49
C THR A 118 4.13 7.96 13.47
N TRP A 119 3.77 7.46 12.30
CA TRP A 119 3.18 6.12 12.18
C TRP A 119 4.20 5.00 12.39
N LYS A 120 5.46 5.22 11.99
CA LYS A 120 6.55 4.29 12.27
C LYS A 120 6.80 4.15 13.76
N GLU A 121 6.86 5.26 14.47
CA GLU A 121 7.01 5.33 15.93
C GLU A 121 5.81 4.73 16.66
N ALA A 122 4.61 4.83 16.08
CA ALA A 122 3.41 4.17 16.58
C ALA A 122 3.46 2.63 16.44
N GLY A 123 4.37 2.09 15.62
CA GLY A 123 4.60 0.66 15.43
C GLY A 123 4.21 0.11 14.06
N ALA A 124 3.97 0.95 13.05
CA ALA A 124 3.78 0.47 11.68
C ALA A 124 5.09 -0.11 11.14
N ASP A 125 5.04 -1.37 10.67
CA ASP A 125 6.22 -2.09 10.21
C ASP A 125 6.48 -1.88 8.72
N ARG A 126 5.41 -1.81 7.94
CA ARG A 126 5.44 -1.82 6.47
C ARG A 126 4.56 -0.74 5.89
N TYR A 127 4.90 -0.30 4.68
CA TYR A 127 4.07 0.61 3.91
C TYR A 127 3.96 0.15 2.46
N LEU A 128 2.75 0.08 1.92
CA LEU A 128 2.50 -0.23 0.52
C LEU A 128 2.06 1.03 -0.21
N LEU A 129 2.87 1.46 -1.17
CA LEU A 129 2.58 2.62 -2.02
C LEU A 129 2.89 2.28 -3.47
N ARG A 130 1.87 1.98 -4.25
CA ARG A 130 2.03 1.67 -5.66
C ARG A 130 2.29 2.93 -6.46
N HIS A 131 3.26 2.87 -7.37
CA HIS A 131 3.52 3.96 -8.31
C HIS A 131 2.78 3.76 -9.65
N GLU A 132 2.23 2.58 -9.90
CA GLU A 132 1.42 2.14 -11.03
C GLU A 132 2.16 2.12 -12.38
N THR A 133 3.07 3.04 -12.61
CA THR A 133 4.01 3.11 -13.73
C THR A 133 5.25 3.90 -13.34
N ALA A 134 6.39 3.65 -13.97
CA ALA A 134 7.63 4.42 -13.79
C ALA A 134 7.84 5.49 -14.87
N ASN A 135 6.97 5.53 -15.89
CA ASN A 135 7.00 6.49 -16.98
C ASN A 135 6.08 7.68 -16.65
N GLU A 136 6.61 8.93 -16.78
CA GLU A 136 5.92 10.15 -16.42
C GLU A 136 4.68 10.41 -17.31
N GLU A 137 4.83 10.24 -18.61
CA GLU A 137 3.75 10.47 -19.58
C GLU A 137 2.60 9.50 -19.33
N HIS A 138 2.91 8.21 -19.13
CA HIS A 138 1.92 7.19 -18.79
C HIS A 138 1.28 7.45 -17.42
N TYR A 139 2.03 8.02 -16.46
CA TYR A 139 1.48 8.39 -15.17
C TYR A 139 0.40 9.48 -15.29
N HIS A 140 0.63 10.50 -16.15
CA HIS A 140 -0.35 11.54 -16.43
C HIS A 140 -1.61 11.01 -17.13
N MET A 141 -1.51 9.93 -17.93
CA MET A 141 -2.68 9.29 -18.52
C MET A 141 -3.57 8.62 -17.47
N LEU A 142 -3.01 8.23 -16.32
CA LEU A 142 -3.71 7.49 -15.26
C LEU A 142 -4.17 8.38 -14.11
N HIS A 143 -3.62 9.60 -13.98
CA HIS A 143 -3.83 10.47 -12.83
C HIS A 143 -4.17 11.90 -13.26
N PRO A 144 -4.87 12.67 -12.40
CA PRO A 144 -5.07 14.11 -12.61
C PRO A 144 -3.74 14.87 -12.63
N ASP A 145 -3.70 16.00 -13.30
CA ASP A 145 -2.52 16.86 -13.43
C ASP A 145 -1.93 17.34 -12.09
N SER A 146 -2.73 17.34 -11.03
CA SER A 146 -2.28 17.68 -9.67
C SER A 146 -1.46 16.57 -9.00
N MET A 147 -1.35 15.40 -9.60
CA MET A 147 -0.57 14.27 -9.09
C MET A 147 0.66 14.04 -9.96
N HIS A 148 1.83 13.94 -9.34
CA HIS A 148 3.11 13.79 -10.02
C HIS A 148 3.82 12.52 -9.62
N LEU A 149 4.38 11.80 -10.59
CA LEU A 149 5.17 10.59 -10.35
C LEU A 149 6.39 10.88 -9.47
N SER A 150 7.01 12.05 -9.64
CA SER A 150 8.15 12.50 -8.82
C SER A 150 7.82 12.55 -7.33
N ASN A 151 6.62 13.04 -6.97
CA ASN A 151 6.19 13.04 -5.56
C ASN A 151 5.95 11.61 -5.04
N ARG A 152 5.37 10.73 -5.85
CA ARG A 152 5.17 9.32 -5.52
C ARG A 152 6.50 8.62 -5.24
N LYS A 153 7.50 8.83 -6.11
CA LYS A 153 8.86 8.31 -5.93
C LYS A 153 9.51 8.87 -4.65
N LYS A 154 9.40 10.19 -4.42
CA LYS A 154 9.91 10.83 -3.20
C LYS A 154 9.34 10.15 -1.95
N CYS A 155 8.02 9.93 -1.88
CA CYS A 155 7.39 9.24 -0.76
C CYS A 155 7.97 7.82 -0.53
N LEU A 156 8.22 7.05 -1.60
CA LEU A 156 8.83 5.72 -1.49
C LEU A 156 10.25 5.77 -0.91
N TYR A 157 11.07 6.74 -1.33
CA TYR A 157 12.41 6.93 -0.75
C TYR A 157 12.35 7.35 0.71
N GLU A 158 11.48 8.29 1.08
CA GLU A 158 11.29 8.73 2.47
C GLU A 158 10.85 7.57 3.37
N LEU A 159 9.93 6.72 2.91
CA LEU A 159 9.52 5.51 3.63
C LEU A 159 10.70 4.55 3.85
N LYS A 160 11.55 4.36 2.84
CA LYS A 160 12.74 3.51 2.95
C LYS A 160 13.75 4.09 3.94
N GLU A 161 14.02 5.40 3.90
CA GLU A 161 14.89 6.11 4.84
C GLU A 161 14.43 5.97 6.30
N LEU A 162 13.11 5.99 6.53
CA LEU A 162 12.50 5.80 7.85
C LEU A 162 12.51 4.33 8.32
N GLY A 163 13.06 3.41 7.52
CA GLY A 163 13.19 2.00 7.89
C GLY A 163 11.90 1.20 7.79
N TYR A 164 10.94 1.62 6.97
CA TYR A 164 9.82 0.76 6.61
C TYR A 164 10.27 -0.38 5.71
N GLN A 165 9.62 -1.54 5.84
CA GLN A 165 9.61 -2.51 4.76
C GLN A 165 8.64 -1.99 3.68
N VAL A 166 9.20 -1.38 2.64
CA VAL A 166 8.41 -0.71 1.58
C VAL A 166 7.94 -1.74 0.57
N GLY A 167 6.65 -1.68 0.24
CA GLY A 167 6.05 -2.37 -0.90
C GLY A 167 5.69 -1.36 -1.98
N ALA A 168 6.18 -1.58 -3.18
CA ALA A 168 5.79 -0.85 -4.38
C ALA A 168 4.97 -1.74 -5.32
N GLY A 169 4.52 -1.22 -6.45
CA GLY A 169 3.82 -2.00 -7.44
C GLY A 169 3.33 -1.17 -8.61
N PHE A 170 2.93 -1.86 -9.65
CA PHE A 170 2.46 -1.28 -10.90
C PHE A 170 1.28 -2.07 -11.47
N MET A 171 0.51 -1.46 -12.36
CA MET A 171 -0.54 -2.12 -13.11
C MET A 171 0.02 -2.74 -14.39
N VAL A 172 -0.55 -3.89 -14.78
CA VAL A 172 -0.33 -4.53 -16.07
C VAL A 172 -1.61 -4.44 -16.88
N GLY A 173 -1.52 -3.99 -18.12
CA GLY A 173 -2.67 -3.85 -19.01
C GLY A 173 -3.46 -2.56 -18.81
N SER A 174 -2.88 -1.53 -18.21
CA SER A 174 -3.51 -0.22 -18.10
C SER A 174 -3.58 0.50 -19.47
N PRO A 175 -4.55 1.39 -19.69
CA PRO A 175 -4.68 2.12 -20.93
C PRO A 175 -3.36 2.81 -21.35
N GLY A 176 -2.98 2.68 -22.62
CA GLY A 176 -1.76 3.29 -23.15
C GLY A 176 -0.45 2.64 -22.70
N GLN A 177 -0.48 1.55 -21.95
CA GLN A 177 0.71 0.85 -21.51
C GLN A 177 1.40 0.12 -22.67
N THR A 178 2.72 0.27 -22.76
CA THR A 178 3.57 -0.43 -23.74
C THR A 178 4.54 -1.37 -23.05
N TRP A 179 5.27 -2.19 -23.85
CA TRP A 179 6.32 -3.05 -23.34
C TRP A 179 7.50 -2.26 -22.77
N GLU A 180 7.79 -1.08 -23.34
CA GLU A 180 8.82 -0.17 -22.82
C GLU A 180 8.47 0.34 -21.43
N HIS A 181 7.20 0.63 -21.17
CA HIS A 181 6.74 1.01 -19.83
C HIS A 181 6.97 -0.10 -18.81
N LEU A 182 6.69 -1.35 -19.17
CA LEU A 182 6.94 -2.50 -18.30
C LEU A 182 8.44 -2.77 -18.10
N ALA A 183 9.25 -2.66 -19.16
CA ALA A 183 10.70 -2.80 -19.08
C ALA A 183 11.32 -1.72 -18.18
N CYS A 184 10.87 -0.46 -18.32
CA CYS A 184 11.32 0.65 -17.47
C CYS A 184 11.08 0.36 -15.97
N LEU A 185 9.98 -0.28 -15.60
CA LEU A 185 9.70 -0.67 -14.22
C LEU A 185 10.73 -1.64 -13.65
N LEU A 186 11.22 -2.59 -14.46
CA LEU A 186 12.24 -3.56 -14.02
C LEU A 186 13.59 -2.90 -13.75
N TYR A 187 13.92 -1.81 -14.46
CA TYR A 187 15.17 -1.06 -14.29
C TYR A 187 15.10 0.03 -13.22
N THR A 188 13.91 0.51 -12.87
CA THR A 188 13.74 1.65 -11.96
C THR A 188 13.19 1.25 -10.59
N SER A 189 12.74 0.03 -10.42
CA SER A 189 12.28 -0.50 -9.13
C SER A 189 13.42 -1.23 -8.42
N ASP A 190 14.33 -0.49 -7.81
CA ASP A 190 15.25 -1.02 -6.78
C ASP A 190 14.49 -1.34 -5.49
N ALA A 191 13.47 -2.14 -5.63
CA ALA A 191 12.68 -2.57 -4.48
C ALA A 191 13.31 -3.78 -3.79
#